data_4f5e21d1d2340426e906dccdce8d170f
#
_entry.id   4f5e21d1d2340426e906dccdce8d170f
#
_cell.length_a   1.000
_cell.length_b   1.000
_cell.length_c   1.000
_cell.angle_alpha   90.00
_cell.angle_beta   90.00
_cell.angle_gamma   90.00
#
_symmetry.space_group_name_H-M   'P 1'
#
loop_
_entity.id
_entity.type
_entity.pdbx_description
1 polymer ?
#
loop_
_entity_poly.entity_id
_entity_poly.type
_entity_poly.pdbx_seq_one_letter_code
_entity_poly.pdbx_strand_id
1 'polypeptide(L)'
;MLRFTITDVQEVEPVSYDWGAVKWVSNNEVAPGCEQSFGLVHILPGKTNPLHWHTAAEELVYVLSGECDIKFDDTWYRLTPGRTLYIPPGIKHELKNNGWEPVIYVASFSASMRGTIFDDPDAVGVRPLTASLY
;
A
#
# COMPACT_ATOMS: atom_id res chain seq x y z
N MET A 1 -11.69 30.15 -3.86
CA MET A 1 -10.78 30.01 -2.71
C MET A 1 -9.90 28.79 -2.93
N LEU A 2 -8.60 28.98 -2.86
CA LEU A 2 -7.65 27.87 -2.89
C LEU A 2 -7.76 27.08 -1.58
N ARG A 3 -7.84 25.75 -1.72
CA ARG A 3 -7.79 24.83 -0.58
C ARG A 3 -6.53 23.98 -0.70
N PHE A 4 -5.86 23.82 0.40
CA PHE A 4 -4.73 22.91 0.50
C PHE A 4 -4.76 22.21 1.85
N THR A 5 -4.11 21.06 1.92
CA THR A 5 -3.99 20.29 3.15
C THR A 5 -2.52 19.94 3.35
N ILE A 6 -2.03 20.16 4.55
CA ILE A 6 -0.71 19.69 4.98
C ILE A 6 -0.95 18.57 5.97
N THR A 7 -0.38 17.40 5.69
CA THR A 7 -0.52 16.23 6.56
C THR A 7 0.86 15.82 7.06
N ASP A 8 1.00 15.73 8.38
CA ASP A 8 2.19 15.17 9.01
C ASP A 8 1.96 13.67 9.20
N VAL A 9 2.82 12.86 8.60
CA VAL A 9 2.74 11.40 8.70
C VAL A 9 2.79 10.90 10.15
N GLN A 10 3.45 11.64 11.03
CA GLN A 10 3.54 11.27 12.46
C GLN A 10 2.19 11.38 13.17
N GLU A 11 1.30 12.22 12.67
CA GLU A 11 -0.05 12.43 13.23
C GLU A 11 -1.11 11.53 12.60
N VAL A 12 -0.74 10.79 11.55
CA VAL A 12 -1.68 9.90 10.86
C VAL A 12 -1.79 8.58 11.61
N GLU A 13 -3.04 8.21 11.94
CA GLU A 13 -3.31 6.88 12.53
C GLU A 13 -3.09 5.79 11.50
N PRO A 14 -2.33 4.74 11.84
CA PRO A 14 -2.12 3.63 10.91
C PRO A 14 -3.36 2.75 10.79
N VAL A 15 -3.59 2.28 9.56
CA VAL A 15 -4.47 1.13 9.31
C VAL A 15 -3.62 -0.11 9.52
N SER A 16 -3.99 -0.93 10.52
CA SER A 16 -3.17 -2.07 10.93
C SER A 16 -3.70 -3.38 10.36
N TYR A 17 -2.78 -4.22 9.95
CA TYR A 17 -3.01 -5.56 9.40
C TYR A 17 -2.14 -6.56 10.15
N ASP A 18 -2.41 -7.86 9.97
CA ASP A 18 -1.57 -8.90 10.56
C ASP A 18 -0.13 -8.88 10.01
N TRP A 19 0.06 -8.37 8.81
CA TRP A 19 1.35 -8.30 8.13
C TRP A 19 2.09 -6.97 8.33
N GLY A 20 1.43 -5.93 8.81
CA GLY A 20 2.04 -4.60 8.95
C GLY A 20 1.01 -3.49 9.09
N ALA A 21 1.28 -2.36 8.43
CA ALA A 21 0.41 -1.19 8.54
C ALA A 21 0.53 -0.28 7.32
N VAL A 22 -0.48 0.53 7.12
CA VAL A 22 -0.48 1.61 6.13
C VAL A 22 -0.88 2.91 6.81
N LYS A 23 -0.13 3.97 6.55
CA LYS A 23 -0.54 5.34 6.88
C LYS A 23 -0.92 6.05 5.59
N TRP A 24 -2.20 6.38 5.46
CA TRP A 24 -2.67 7.17 4.32
C TRP A 24 -2.43 8.64 4.60
N VAL A 25 -1.46 9.22 3.90
CA VAL A 25 -1.08 10.62 4.11
C VAL A 25 -1.79 11.57 3.15
N SER A 26 -2.37 11.05 2.07
CA SER A 26 -3.28 11.81 1.21
C SER A 26 -4.27 10.89 0.51
N ASN A 27 -5.51 11.26 0.52
CA ASN A 27 -6.63 10.72 -0.25
C ASN A 27 -7.81 11.68 -0.06
N ASN A 28 -8.99 11.36 -0.57
CA ASN A 28 -10.13 12.25 -0.45
C ASN A 28 -10.65 12.42 0.99
N GLU A 29 -10.39 11.46 1.88
CA GLU A 29 -10.78 11.59 3.30
C GLU A 29 -9.83 12.52 4.06
N VAL A 30 -8.52 12.35 3.83
CA VAL A 30 -7.48 13.15 4.51
C VAL A 30 -7.42 14.57 3.95
N ALA A 31 -7.53 14.70 2.63
CA ALA A 31 -7.48 15.96 1.91
C ALA A 31 -8.70 16.05 0.97
N PRO A 32 -9.81 16.64 1.42
CA PRO A 32 -11.03 16.70 0.62
C PRO A 32 -10.80 17.28 -0.77
N GLY A 33 -11.22 16.52 -1.79
CA GLY A 33 -11.01 16.85 -3.20
C GLY A 33 -9.76 16.24 -3.82
N CYS A 34 -8.91 15.58 -3.03
CA CYS A 34 -7.75 14.89 -3.58
C CYS A 34 -8.20 13.65 -4.38
N GLU A 35 -7.76 13.58 -5.63
CA GLU A 35 -8.11 12.48 -6.54
C GLU A 35 -7.11 11.32 -6.49
N GLN A 36 -6.02 11.47 -5.76
CA GLN A 36 -4.96 10.48 -5.61
C GLN A 36 -5.04 9.82 -4.23
N SER A 37 -4.40 8.66 -4.09
CA SER A 37 -4.07 8.09 -2.78
C SER A 37 -2.56 7.99 -2.66
N PHE A 38 -2.03 8.37 -1.51
CA PHE A 38 -0.59 8.31 -1.23
C PHE A 38 -0.40 7.81 0.20
N GLY A 39 0.24 6.66 0.33
CA GLY A 39 0.42 6.01 1.62
C GLY A 39 1.86 5.55 1.87
N LEU A 40 2.22 5.45 3.14
CA LEU A 40 3.41 4.76 3.60
C LEU A 40 3.01 3.39 4.12
N VAL A 41 3.65 2.36 3.59
CA VAL A 41 3.36 0.96 3.91
C VAL A 41 4.54 0.35 4.63
N HIS A 42 4.24 -0.37 5.71
CA HIS A 42 5.21 -1.18 6.44
C HIS A 42 4.82 -2.64 6.32
N ILE A 43 5.75 -3.51 5.93
CA ILE A 43 5.57 -4.96 6.02
C ILE A 43 6.58 -5.50 7.03
N LEU A 44 6.10 -6.19 8.05
CA LEU A 44 6.92 -6.77 9.10
C LEU A 44 7.76 -7.95 8.57
N PRO A 45 8.93 -8.23 9.18
CA PRO A 45 9.76 -9.36 8.77
C PRO A 45 8.97 -10.68 8.75
N GLY A 46 9.12 -11.43 7.67
CA GLY A 46 8.47 -12.72 7.47
C GLY A 46 7.00 -12.65 7.08
N LYS A 47 6.45 -11.46 6.92
CA LYS A 47 5.02 -11.26 6.61
C LYS A 47 4.81 -10.92 5.14
N THR A 48 3.56 -11.09 4.71
CA THR A 48 3.15 -10.87 3.33
C THR A 48 1.91 -9.97 3.30
N ASN A 49 1.98 -8.90 2.49
CA ASN A 49 0.78 -8.22 2.03
C ASN A 49 0.15 -9.12 0.96
N PRO A 50 -1.02 -9.72 1.25
CA PRO A 50 -1.51 -10.85 0.47
C PRO A 50 -1.91 -10.48 -0.96
N LEU A 51 -2.01 -11.51 -1.81
CA LEU A 51 -2.36 -11.37 -3.23
C LEU A 51 -3.63 -10.54 -3.39
N HIS A 52 -3.52 -9.45 -4.13
CA HIS A 52 -4.61 -8.52 -4.38
C HIS A 52 -4.39 -7.76 -5.68
N TRP A 53 -5.41 -7.00 -6.08
CA TRP A 53 -5.34 -6.08 -7.22
C TRP A 53 -6.26 -4.89 -6.99
N HIS A 54 -6.05 -3.85 -7.78
CA HIS A 54 -6.85 -2.64 -7.75
C HIS A 54 -7.56 -2.49 -9.09
N THR A 55 -8.88 -2.33 -9.07
CA THR A 55 -9.68 -2.25 -10.30
C THR A 55 -9.81 -0.82 -10.83
N ALA A 56 -9.64 0.18 -9.95
CA ALA A 56 -9.94 1.57 -10.26
C ALA A 56 -8.71 2.49 -10.28
N ALA A 57 -7.51 1.95 -10.07
CA ALA A 57 -6.28 2.74 -10.01
C ALA A 57 -5.07 1.97 -10.49
N GLU A 58 -4.13 2.68 -11.11
CA GLU A 58 -2.75 2.21 -11.22
C GLU A 58 -1.98 2.56 -9.94
N GLU A 59 -0.90 1.84 -9.69
CA GLU A 59 -0.09 2.00 -8.49
C GLU A 59 1.38 2.17 -8.83
N LEU A 60 2.06 3.08 -8.11
CA LEU A 60 3.51 3.15 -8.04
C LEU A 60 3.95 2.74 -6.64
N VAL A 61 4.95 1.85 -6.59
CA VAL A 61 5.61 1.45 -5.35
C VAL A 61 7.05 1.95 -5.39
N TYR A 62 7.47 2.66 -4.35
CA TYR A 62 8.84 3.16 -4.21
C TYR A 62 9.39 2.75 -2.85
N VAL A 63 10.43 1.93 -2.85
CA VAL A 63 11.02 1.42 -1.59
C VAL A 63 11.92 2.47 -0.97
N LEU A 64 11.65 2.79 0.31
CA LEU A 64 12.44 3.74 1.10
C LEU A 64 13.52 3.02 1.92
N SER A 65 13.17 1.93 2.58
CA SER A 65 14.11 1.16 3.41
C SER A 65 13.67 -0.30 3.50
N GLY A 66 14.63 -1.18 3.80
CA GLY A 66 14.41 -2.61 3.79
C GLY A 66 14.31 -3.17 2.37
N GLU A 67 13.99 -4.44 2.27
CA GLU A 67 13.85 -5.15 0.99
C GLU A 67 12.59 -6.00 1.03
N CYS A 68 11.93 -6.15 -0.12
CA CYS A 68 10.83 -7.10 -0.26
C CYS A 68 10.86 -7.75 -1.63
N ASP A 69 10.15 -8.87 -1.73
CA ASP A 69 9.91 -9.54 -3.00
C ASP A 69 8.46 -9.27 -3.42
N ILE A 70 8.27 -8.97 -4.68
CA ILE A 70 6.93 -8.83 -5.27
C ILE A 70 6.71 -9.91 -6.32
N LYS A 71 5.52 -10.47 -6.33
CA LYS A 71 5.11 -11.50 -7.27
C LYS A 71 4.12 -10.96 -8.28
N PHE A 72 4.42 -11.22 -9.55
CA PHE A 72 3.50 -11.06 -10.67
C PHE A 72 3.42 -12.40 -11.37
N ASP A 73 2.20 -12.90 -11.59
CA ASP A 73 1.98 -14.26 -12.07
C ASP A 73 2.74 -15.26 -11.18
N ASP A 74 3.67 -16.02 -11.72
CA ASP A 74 4.48 -16.98 -10.98
C ASP A 74 5.93 -16.53 -10.77
N THR A 75 6.23 -15.27 -11.06
CA THR A 75 7.61 -14.74 -11.01
C THR A 75 7.77 -13.75 -9.86
N TRP A 76 8.83 -13.94 -9.08
CA TRP A 76 9.22 -13.05 -8.00
C TRP A 76 10.30 -12.08 -8.45
N TYR A 77 10.18 -10.83 -8.02
CA TYR A 77 11.16 -9.77 -8.28
C TYR A 77 11.57 -9.12 -6.98
N ARG A 78 12.87 -8.86 -6.81
CA ARG A 78 13.40 -8.18 -5.62
C ARG A 78 13.27 -6.67 -5.76
N LEU A 79 12.70 -6.04 -4.74
CA LEU A 79 12.64 -4.59 -4.58
C LEU A 79 13.57 -4.14 -3.46
N THR A 80 14.50 -3.26 -3.79
CA THR A 80 15.46 -2.66 -2.87
C THR A 80 15.28 -1.15 -2.83
N PRO A 81 15.83 -0.45 -1.82
CA PRO A 81 15.68 1.01 -1.71
C PRO A 81 16.03 1.73 -3.01
N GLY A 82 15.16 2.66 -3.41
CA GLY A 82 15.30 3.43 -4.63
C GLY A 82 14.70 2.79 -5.88
N ARG A 83 14.23 1.55 -5.81
CA ARG A 83 13.51 0.93 -6.93
C ARG A 83 12.06 1.36 -6.95
N THR A 84 11.58 1.63 -8.15
CA THR A 84 10.17 1.99 -8.41
C THR A 84 9.53 0.92 -9.27
N LEU A 85 8.34 0.51 -8.86
CA LEU A 85 7.52 -0.45 -9.57
C LEU A 85 6.23 0.22 -10.03
N TYR A 86 5.86 0.02 -11.29
CA TYR A 86 4.57 0.41 -11.83
C TYR A 86 3.66 -0.81 -11.94
N ILE A 87 2.45 -0.70 -11.37
CA ILE A 87 1.44 -1.76 -11.41
C ILE A 87 0.19 -1.22 -12.12
N PRO A 88 -0.13 -1.72 -13.33
CA PRO A 88 -1.37 -1.36 -14.01
C PRO A 88 -2.61 -1.80 -13.23
N PRO A 89 -3.78 -1.16 -13.48
CA PRO A 89 -5.04 -1.63 -12.90
C PRO A 89 -5.30 -3.09 -13.24
N GLY A 90 -5.86 -3.84 -12.29
CA GLY A 90 -6.26 -5.22 -12.47
C GLY A 90 -5.14 -6.26 -12.38
N ILE A 91 -3.89 -5.85 -12.23
CA ILE A 91 -2.76 -6.79 -12.14
C ILE A 91 -2.63 -7.29 -10.70
N LYS A 92 -2.76 -8.60 -10.54
CA LYS A 92 -2.61 -9.27 -9.24
C LYS A 92 -1.15 -9.25 -8.79
N HIS A 93 -0.95 -8.92 -7.53
CA HIS A 93 0.38 -8.86 -6.92
C HIS A 93 0.33 -9.17 -5.43
N GLU A 94 1.44 -9.65 -4.90
CA GLU A 94 1.67 -9.80 -3.46
C GLU A 94 3.10 -9.38 -3.15
N LEU A 95 3.29 -8.81 -1.95
CA LEU A 95 4.60 -8.36 -1.50
C LEU A 95 4.96 -9.11 -0.23
N LYS A 96 6.15 -9.72 -0.22
CA LYS A 96 6.62 -10.51 0.89
C LYS A 96 7.95 -9.98 1.42
N ASN A 97 8.00 -9.76 2.71
CA ASN A 97 9.24 -9.40 3.39
C ASN A 97 9.93 -10.68 3.87
N ASN A 98 10.94 -11.12 3.12
CA ASN A 98 11.75 -12.29 3.47
C ASN A 98 12.98 -11.93 4.33
N GLY A 99 13.15 -10.64 4.64
CA GLY A 99 14.25 -10.16 5.47
C GLY A 99 13.95 -10.21 6.96
N TRP A 100 14.84 -9.65 7.73
CA TRP A 100 14.71 -9.54 9.18
C TRP A 100 14.44 -8.12 9.67
N GLU A 101 14.42 -7.17 8.75
CA GLU A 101 14.04 -5.78 9.01
C GLU A 101 12.68 -5.47 8.39
N PRO A 102 11.90 -4.53 8.95
CA PRO A 102 10.71 -4.04 8.26
C PRO A 102 11.06 -3.44 6.91
N VAL A 103 10.19 -3.63 5.93
CA VAL A 103 10.26 -2.87 4.68
C VAL A 103 9.30 -1.68 4.77
N ILE A 104 9.77 -0.53 4.30
CA ILE A 104 8.97 0.69 4.21
C ILE A 104 8.97 1.15 2.76
N TYR A 105 7.79 1.32 2.20
CA TYR A 105 7.65 1.82 0.84
C TYR A 105 6.49 2.82 0.71
N VAL A 106 6.57 3.65 -0.30
CA VAL A 106 5.48 4.52 -0.72
C VAL A 106 4.59 3.75 -1.68
N ALA A 107 3.30 3.80 -1.45
CA ALA A 107 2.27 3.36 -2.40
C ALA A 107 1.50 4.59 -2.88
N SER A 108 1.61 4.89 -4.16
CA SER A 108 0.94 6.01 -4.81
C SER A 108 -0.05 5.48 -5.85
N PHE A 109 -1.30 5.94 -5.76
CA PHE A 109 -2.39 5.47 -6.63
C PHE A 109 -2.99 6.64 -7.40
N SER A 110 -3.43 6.37 -8.62
CA SER A 110 -4.06 7.35 -9.50
C SER A 110 -5.49 7.73 -9.12
N ALA A 111 -6.06 7.07 -8.10
CA ALA A 111 -7.41 7.35 -7.62
C ALA A 111 -7.47 7.27 -6.11
N SER A 112 -8.39 8.05 -5.52
CA SER A 112 -8.68 7.98 -4.08
C SER A 112 -9.41 6.67 -3.74
N MET A 113 -10.33 6.23 -4.58
CA MET A 113 -11.03 4.95 -4.49
C MET A 113 -10.30 3.94 -5.38
N ARG A 114 -9.56 3.03 -4.78
CA ARG A 114 -8.67 2.12 -5.52
C ARG A 114 -9.37 0.87 -6.06
N GLY A 115 -10.48 0.47 -5.44
CA GLY A 115 -11.19 -0.76 -5.80
C GLY A 115 -10.37 -2.00 -5.48
N THR A 116 -9.80 -2.07 -4.28
CA THR A 116 -8.94 -3.18 -3.86
C THR A 116 -9.74 -4.46 -3.67
N ILE A 117 -9.28 -5.55 -4.30
CA ILE A 117 -9.86 -6.89 -4.20
C ILE A 117 -8.76 -7.85 -3.78
N PHE A 118 -9.02 -8.64 -2.74
CA PHE A 118 -8.12 -9.68 -2.29
C PHE A 118 -8.52 -11.02 -2.92
N ASP A 119 -7.53 -11.78 -3.39
CA ASP A 119 -7.75 -13.11 -3.98
C ASP A 119 -8.39 -14.06 -2.95
N ASP A 120 -7.89 -14.02 -1.71
CA ASP A 120 -8.51 -14.69 -0.55
C ASP A 120 -9.01 -13.60 0.42
N PRO A 121 -10.34 -13.38 0.53
CA PRO A 121 -10.87 -12.38 1.46
C PRO A 121 -10.50 -12.62 2.93
N ASP A 122 -10.24 -13.87 3.32
CA ASP A 122 -9.87 -14.19 4.69
C ASP A 122 -8.40 -13.88 4.99
N ALA A 123 -7.58 -13.72 3.95
CA ALA A 123 -6.16 -13.41 4.10
C ALA A 123 -5.87 -11.92 4.32
N VAL A 124 -6.86 -11.06 4.26
CA VAL A 124 -6.67 -9.59 4.31
C VAL A 124 -6.05 -9.11 5.61
N GLY A 125 -6.37 -9.73 6.75
CA GLY A 125 -5.80 -9.39 8.05
C GLY A 125 -6.17 -7.99 8.57
N VAL A 126 -7.24 -7.40 8.08
CA VAL A 126 -7.66 -6.03 8.42
C VAL A 126 -8.22 -5.98 9.84
N ARG A 127 -7.78 -5.02 10.62
CA ARG A 127 -8.39 -4.71 11.91
C ARG A 127 -9.72 -3.99 11.69
N PRO A 128 -10.80 -4.35 12.45
CA PRO A 128 -12.16 -3.89 12.14
C PRO A 128 -12.34 -2.37 12.02
N LEU A 129 -11.61 -1.59 12.83
CA LEU A 129 -11.74 -0.13 12.86
C LEU A 129 -11.22 0.56 11.59
N THR A 130 -10.51 -0.15 10.74
CA THR A 130 -9.82 0.43 9.59
C THR A 130 -10.25 -0.16 8.26
N ALA A 131 -11.20 -1.10 8.28
CA ALA A 131 -11.67 -1.79 7.07
C ALA A 131 -12.24 -0.86 6.00
N SER A 132 -12.84 0.26 6.41
CA SER A 132 -13.45 1.25 5.49
C SER A 132 -12.44 1.98 4.61
N LEU A 133 -11.14 1.88 4.89
CA LEU A 133 -10.11 2.58 4.14
C LEU A 133 -9.64 1.81 2.88
N TYR A 134 -10.28 0.70 2.58
CA TYR A 134 -10.04 -0.04 1.33
C TYR A 134 -10.92 0.45 0.18
#